data_17c4db178a691908a906b72718ee7345
#
_entry.id   17c4db178a691908a906b72718ee7345
#
_cell.length_a   1.000
_cell.length_b   1.000
_cell.length_c   1.000
_cell.angle_alpha   90.00
_cell.angle_beta   90.00
_cell.angle_gamma   90.00
#
_symmetry.space_group_name_H-M   'P 1'
#
loop_
_entity.id
_entity.type
_entity.pdbx_description
1 polymer ?
#
loop_
_entity_poly.entity_id
_entity_poly.type
_entity_poly.pdbx_seq_one_letter_code
_entity_poly.pdbx_strand_id
1 'polypeptide(L)'
;KASYIFNYRYSTTGLLNLEGGTMDYQDLNLKLNFPTRKAGTFSVWGTSLIDKFTSDFEKNTEKWDYWGDRSESRDKQYMAAGGVSHRYFFNNDASLKTTIAATYSQLDGGATLFNHSMESTPYMDLDSKYTNLIFTTTFNRKFSNRFTNKTGFTYTNMFYKMDLSIAPYEAEPLEIVSQGKGNTSLISAYNSSSVGLTERWTLNAGIYGQLLTLNNKWSVEPRVGLKWQATPKATFALAYGMYSRMEKMDVYFVKTKSTGNQSVNKDLDFTKAQHIMLSFGYKISDRMNLKIEPYIQFLHDVPVMADSSYSVLNRSDFYVEDALVNKGRGRNVGIDITFERFLEKGLYYMISGSWFDSRYRGGDGVWYNTKFNRNYVINGLIGKEWMLGRNKQNILSVNLKLTLQGGDRYSPIDLEATMNHPDKEVQYDETKAFSKQYSPMLIGNYTVSYRINKRKVPHEFAVKGLNFTGAKEHYGHEYNVKTGRIDVSDNSTILTNVSYKLEF
;
A
#
# COMPACT_ATOMS: atom_id res chain seq x y z
N LYS A 1 6.55 -34.99 7.80
CA LYS A 1 5.10 -35.03 7.56
C LYS A 1 4.73 -33.87 6.66
N ALA A 2 3.80 -34.05 5.73
CA ALA A 2 3.21 -32.94 4.96
C ALA A 2 2.41 -32.04 5.90
N SER A 3 2.33 -30.76 5.54
CA SER A 3 1.49 -29.77 6.21
C SER A 3 0.71 -28.97 5.20
N TYR A 4 -0.45 -28.48 5.60
CA TYR A 4 -1.30 -27.64 4.75
C TYR A 4 -1.88 -26.49 5.55
N ILE A 5 -2.20 -25.42 4.82
CA ILE A 5 -3.02 -24.30 5.27
C ILE A 5 -4.06 -24.09 4.19
N PHE A 6 -5.30 -23.98 4.58
CA PHE A 6 -6.43 -23.61 3.72
C PHE A 6 -7.26 -22.55 4.43
N ASN A 7 -7.56 -21.49 3.73
CA ASN A 7 -8.44 -20.43 4.22
C ASN A 7 -9.33 -19.96 3.07
N TYR A 8 -10.61 -19.85 3.33
CA TYR A 8 -11.58 -19.25 2.42
C TYR A 8 -12.44 -18.25 3.19
N ARG A 9 -12.66 -17.09 2.59
CA ARG A 9 -13.54 -16.06 3.13
C ARG A 9 -14.50 -15.59 2.05
N TYR A 10 -15.71 -15.31 2.49
CA TYR A 10 -16.73 -14.66 1.70
C TYR A 10 -17.33 -13.52 2.54
N SER A 11 -17.53 -12.37 1.92
CA SER A 11 -18.19 -11.21 2.53
C SER A 11 -19.07 -10.53 1.50
N THR A 12 -20.23 -10.07 1.93
CA THR A 12 -21.15 -9.31 1.12
C THR A 12 -21.81 -8.23 1.95
N THR A 13 -21.86 -7.02 1.43
CA THR A 13 -22.65 -5.93 2.00
C THR A 13 -24.08 -5.92 1.49
N GLY A 14 -24.38 -6.65 0.40
CA GLY A 14 -25.72 -6.78 -0.16
C GLY A 14 -26.74 -7.37 0.80
N LEU A 15 -26.32 -8.18 1.80
CA LEU A 15 -27.20 -8.67 2.86
C LEU A 15 -27.64 -7.59 3.85
N LEU A 16 -26.95 -6.46 3.92
CA LEU A 16 -27.22 -5.37 4.84
C LEU A 16 -28.19 -4.34 4.26
N ASN A 17 -28.54 -4.49 2.99
CA ASN A 17 -29.45 -3.60 2.26
C ASN A 17 -29.09 -2.10 2.42
N LEU A 18 -27.79 -1.81 2.32
CA LEU A 18 -27.28 -0.45 2.44
C LEU A 18 -27.63 0.35 1.18
N GLU A 19 -28.12 1.56 1.35
CA GLU A 19 -28.31 2.50 0.24
C GLU A 19 -26.96 2.91 -0.34
N GLY A 20 -26.87 3.14 -1.66
CA GLY A 20 -25.70 3.71 -2.33
C GLY A 20 -24.71 2.70 -2.90
N GLY A 21 -24.98 1.40 -2.85
CA GLY A 21 -24.14 0.40 -3.53
C GLY A 21 -23.83 -0.84 -2.72
N THR A 22 -23.10 -1.76 -3.33
CA THR A 22 -22.72 -3.04 -2.71
C THR A 22 -21.25 -3.35 -2.91
N MET A 23 -20.69 -4.09 -1.96
CA MET A 23 -19.33 -4.62 -2.02
C MET A 23 -19.34 -6.09 -1.65
N ASP A 24 -18.96 -6.94 -2.58
CA ASP A 24 -18.87 -8.38 -2.39
C ASP A 24 -17.44 -8.85 -2.65
N TYR A 25 -16.85 -9.59 -1.72
CA TYR A 25 -15.54 -10.15 -1.97
C TYR A 25 -15.44 -11.61 -1.53
N GLN A 26 -14.56 -12.34 -2.22
CA GLN A 26 -14.19 -13.71 -1.89
C GLN A 26 -12.68 -13.85 -1.96
N ASP A 27 -12.09 -14.50 -1.00
CA ASP A 27 -10.67 -14.82 -1.05
C ASP A 27 -10.40 -16.28 -0.66
N LEU A 28 -9.41 -16.85 -1.34
CA LEU A 28 -8.93 -18.20 -1.12
C LEU A 28 -7.42 -18.16 -0.88
N ASN A 29 -6.95 -18.85 0.15
CA ASN A 29 -5.53 -19.06 0.39
C ASN A 29 -5.25 -20.53 0.64
N LEU A 30 -4.28 -21.07 -0.09
CA LEU A 30 -3.84 -22.46 -0.01
C LEU A 30 -2.31 -22.52 0.10
N LYS A 31 -1.81 -23.37 0.99
CA LYS A 31 -0.39 -23.73 1.02
C LYS A 31 -0.23 -25.17 1.45
N LEU A 32 0.52 -25.93 0.66
CA LEU A 32 0.88 -27.31 0.89
C LEU A 32 2.39 -27.42 0.98
N ASN A 33 2.93 -28.14 1.98
CA ASN A 33 4.36 -28.40 2.10
C ASN A 33 4.60 -29.90 2.17
N PHE A 34 5.55 -30.36 1.39
CA PHE A 34 5.95 -31.75 1.23
C PHE A 34 7.44 -31.90 1.50
N PRO A 35 7.89 -31.98 2.77
CA PRO A 35 9.27 -32.28 3.09
C PRO A 35 9.60 -33.70 2.71
N THR A 36 10.70 -33.92 2.00
CA THR A 36 11.22 -35.21 1.62
C THR A 36 12.51 -35.53 2.39
N ARG A 37 12.91 -36.79 2.46
CA ARG A 37 14.12 -37.20 3.17
C ARG A 37 15.40 -36.75 2.44
N LYS A 38 15.42 -36.79 1.11
CA LYS A 38 16.62 -36.57 0.29
C LYS A 38 16.50 -35.44 -0.71
N ALA A 39 15.30 -35.16 -1.22
CA ALA A 39 15.08 -34.19 -2.28
C ALA A 39 14.69 -32.78 -1.76
N GLY A 40 14.81 -32.52 -0.46
CA GLY A 40 14.45 -31.24 0.13
C GLY A 40 12.95 -31.07 0.34
N THR A 41 12.46 -29.84 0.26
CA THR A 41 11.05 -29.51 0.54
C THR A 41 10.41 -28.89 -0.69
N PHE A 42 9.30 -29.47 -1.13
CA PHE A 42 8.42 -28.90 -2.14
C PHE A 42 7.26 -28.17 -1.45
N SER A 43 6.89 -27.02 -1.98
CA SER A 43 5.75 -26.25 -1.51
C SER A 43 4.92 -25.80 -2.70
N VAL A 44 3.61 -26.04 -2.64
CA VAL A 44 2.62 -25.49 -3.57
C VAL A 44 1.80 -24.48 -2.81
N TRP A 45 1.59 -23.32 -3.38
CA TRP A 45 0.84 -22.25 -2.74
C TRP A 45 0.01 -21.49 -3.78
N GLY A 46 -1.10 -20.92 -3.33
CA GLY A 46 -1.96 -20.09 -4.14
C GLY A 46 -2.81 -19.18 -3.28
N THR A 47 -3.15 -18.03 -3.85
CA THR A 47 -4.10 -17.08 -3.29
C THR A 47 -4.93 -16.49 -4.42
N SER A 48 -6.20 -16.21 -4.18
CA SER A 48 -7.06 -15.51 -5.12
C SER A 48 -8.00 -14.59 -4.37
N LEU A 49 -8.38 -13.50 -5.04
CA LEU A 49 -9.37 -12.53 -4.60
C LEU A 49 -10.30 -12.24 -5.79
N ILE A 50 -11.59 -12.22 -5.51
CA ILE A 50 -12.62 -11.71 -6.42
C ILE A 50 -13.36 -10.65 -5.63
N ASP A 51 -13.39 -9.44 -6.18
CA ASP A 51 -14.05 -8.28 -5.60
C ASP A 51 -15.01 -7.69 -6.63
N LYS A 52 -16.20 -7.30 -6.18
CA LYS A 52 -17.20 -6.60 -6.97
C LYS A 52 -17.69 -5.42 -6.15
N PHE A 53 -17.61 -4.27 -6.75
CA PHE A 53 -18.10 -3.02 -6.19
C PHE A 53 -19.13 -2.43 -7.13
N THR A 54 -20.24 -1.94 -6.57
CA THR A 54 -21.22 -1.12 -7.28
C THR A 54 -21.49 0.11 -6.45
N SER A 55 -21.57 1.25 -7.08
CA SER A 55 -22.10 2.48 -6.51
C SER A 55 -23.29 2.91 -7.35
N ASP A 56 -24.43 3.01 -6.73
CA ASP A 56 -25.67 3.40 -7.41
C ASP A 56 -25.86 4.92 -7.32
N PHE A 57 -26.39 5.53 -8.36
CA PHE A 57 -26.73 6.96 -8.35
C PHE A 57 -28.01 7.22 -7.51
N GLU A 58 -28.16 8.44 -6.97
CA GLU A 58 -29.37 8.87 -6.29
C GLU A 58 -30.51 9.10 -7.28
N LYS A 59 -31.59 8.33 -7.18
CA LYS A 59 -32.72 8.35 -8.11
C LYS A 59 -33.58 9.61 -8.00
N ASN A 60 -33.57 10.27 -6.85
CA ASN A 60 -34.30 11.51 -6.65
C ASN A 60 -33.41 12.70 -7.05
N THR A 61 -33.66 13.26 -8.23
CA THR A 61 -32.88 14.39 -8.76
C THR A 61 -32.92 15.64 -7.87
N GLU A 62 -33.94 15.78 -7.01
CA GLU A 62 -34.00 16.87 -6.04
C GLU A 62 -32.95 16.73 -4.93
N LYS A 63 -32.36 15.55 -4.76
CA LYS A 63 -31.29 15.28 -3.79
C LYS A 63 -29.89 15.37 -4.39
N TRP A 64 -29.76 15.67 -5.67
CA TRP A 64 -28.47 15.82 -6.30
C TRP A 64 -27.80 17.12 -5.85
N ASP A 65 -26.90 17.00 -4.90
CA ASP A 65 -26.12 18.10 -4.37
C ASP A 65 -24.74 18.16 -5.04
N TYR A 66 -24.19 16.99 -5.38
CA TYR A 66 -22.85 16.83 -5.94
C TYR A 66 -22.88 16.02 -7.24
N TRP A 67 -21.81 16.13 -8.01
CA TRP A 67 -21.63 15.38 -9.23
C TRP A 67 -21.71 13.85 -9.00
N GLY A 68 -21.14 13.37 -7.89
CA GLY A 68 -21.16 11.95 -7.52
C GLY A 68 -22.56 11.37 -7.32
N ASP A 69 -23.55 12.19 -6.92
CA ASP A 69 -24.93 11.72 -6.67
C ASP A 69 -25.61 11.16 -7.93
N ARG A 70 -25.17 11.58 -9.10
CA ARG A 70 -25.70 11.16 -10.39
C ARG A 70 -24.79 10.20 -11.16
N SER A 71 -23.75 9.69 -10.49
CA SER A 71 -22.83 8.71 -11.05
C SER A 71 -23.17 7.29 -10.59
N GLU A 72 -23.29 6.38 -11.53
CA GLU A 72 -23.30 4.94 -11.25
C GLU A 72 -21.95 4.35 -11.66
N SER A 73 -21.32 3.56 -10.79
CA SER A 73 -20.09 2.84 -11.12
C SER A 73 -20.21 1.35 -10.81
N ARG A 74 -19.53 0.54 -11.61
CA ARG A 74 -19.49 -0.92 -11.47
C ARG A 74 -18.08 -1.41 -11.76
N ASP A 75 -17.46 -1.99 -10.76
CA ASP A 75 -16.09 -2.48 -10.84
C ASP A 75 -16.03 -3.95 -10.44
N LYS A 76 -15.24 -4.71 -11.20
CA LYS A 76 -14.91 -6.11 -10.90
C LYS A 76 -13.41 -6.27 -10.89
N GLN A 77 -12.89 -6.74 -9.78
CA GLN A 77 -11.47 -7.02 -9.64
C GLN A 77 -11.24 -8.52 -9.42
N TYR A 78 -10.32 -9.07 -10.19
CA TYR A 78 -9.83 -10.43 -10.04
C TYR A 78 -8.34 -10.39 -9.78
N MET A 79 -7.91 -11.04 -8.71
CA MET A 79 -6.49 -11.20 -8.40
C MET A 79 -6.21 -12.66 -8.07
N ALA A 80 -5.14 -13.21 -8.62
CA ALA A 80 -4.67 -14.53 -8.29
C ALA A 80 -3.14 -14.58 -8.32
N ALA A 81 -2.57 -15.37 -7.44
CA ALA A 81 -1.16 -15.71 -7.46
C ALA A 81 -0.99 -17.16 -7.04
N GLY A 82 -0.10 -17.89 -7.72
CA GLY A 82 0.17 -19.26 -7.36
C GLY A 82 1.54 -19.70 -7.84
N GLY A 83 2.09 -20.70 -7.17
CA GLY A 83 3.41 -21.17 -7.54
C GLY A 83 3.84 -22.46 -6.84
N VAL A 84 4.94 -22.97 -7.36
CA VAL A 84 5.65 -24.13 -6.81
C VAL A 84 7.03 -23.68 -6.40
N SER A 85 7.41 -24.00 -5.17
CA SER A 85 8.75 -23.73 -4.64
C SER A 85 9.42 -25.03 -4.26
N HIS A 86 10.69 -25.13 -4.58
CA HIS A 86 11.56 -26.22 -4.16
C HIS A 86 12.72 -25.65 -3.36
N ARG A 87 12.95 -26.17 -2.17
CA ARG A 87 14.13 -25.85 -1.36
C ARG A 87 14.95 -27.10 -1.16
N TYR A 88 16.16 -27.07 -1.71
CA TYR A 88 17.14 -28.15 -1.59
C TYR A 88 18.26 -27.75 -0.63
N PHE A 89 18.64 -28.65 0.27
CA PHE A 89 19.75 -28.48 1.18
C PHE A 89 20.91 -29.37 0.71
N PHE A 90 21.99 -28.74 0.27
CA PHE A 90 23.22 -29.46 -0.12
C PHE A 90 23.89 -30.03 1.12
N ASN A 91 23.85 -29.29 2.22
CA ASN A 91 24.34 -29.64 3.54
C ASN A 91 23.70 -28.67 4.57
N ASN A 92 24.17 -28.69 5.82
CA ASN A 92 23.67 -27.82 6.88
C ASN A 92 23.98 -26.31 6.64
N ASP A 93 24.93 -26.01 5.78
CA ASP A 93 25.44 -24.65 5.53
C ASP A 93 25.03 -24.08 4.17
N ALA A 94 24.48 -24.90 3.27
CA ALA A 94 24.14 -24.46 1.92
C ALA A 94 22.75 -24.93 1.49
N SER A 95 21.95 -24.02 0.97
CA SER A 95 20.62 -24.34 0.40
C SER A 95 20.31 -23.49 -0.84
N LEU A 96 19.58 -24.08 -1.76
CA LEU A 96 19.02 -23.44 -2.93
C LEU A 96 17.51 -23.48 -2.83
N LYS A 97 16.87 -22.33 -2.99
CA LYS A 97 15.42 -22.23 -3.14
C LYS A 97 15.10 -21.73 -4.54
N THR A 98 14.33 -22.49 -5.29
CA THR A 98 13.82 -22.10 -6.61
C THR A 98 12.29 -22.05 -6.55
N THR A 99 11.70 -21.04 -7.17
CA THR A 99 10.26 -20.86 -7.25
C THR A 99 9.86 -20.51 -8.67
N ILE A 100 8.83 -21.16 -9.18
CA ILE A 100 8.12 -20.78 -10.40
C ILE A 100 6.72 -20.38 -9.96
N ALA A 101 6.28 -19.18 -10.35
CA ALA A 101 5.01 -18.64 -9.96
C ALA A 101 4.35 -17.86 -11.12
N ALA A 102 3.05 -17.72 -11.04
CA ALA A 102 2.28 -16.83 -11.89
C ALA A 102 1.40 -15.92 -11.02
N THR A 103 1.22 -14.69 -11.48
CA THR A 103 0.21 -13.79 -10.93
C THR A 103 -0.72 -13.34 -12.05
N TYR A 104 -1.98 -13.12 -11.69
CA TYR A 104 -2.99 -12.56 -12.56
C TYR A 104 -3.73 -11.44 -11.83
N SER A 105 -3.94 -10.32 -12.49
CA SER A 105 -4.86 -9.29 -12.03
C SER A 105 -5.66 -8.73 -13.19
N GLN A 106 -6.94 -8.50 -12.94
CA GLN A 106 -7.85 -7.85 -13.87
C GLN A 106 -8.66 -6.82 -13.09
N LEU A 107 -8.81 -5.65 -13.67
CA LEU A 107 -9.75 -4.63 -13.26
C LEU A 107 -10.62 -4.31 -14.48
N ASP A 108 -11.92 -4.58 -14.37
CA ASP A 108 -12.93 -4.34 -15.38
C ASP A 108 -13.99 -3.47 -14.73
N GLY A 109 -14.24 -2.29 -15.27
CA GLY A 109 -15.15 -1.36 -14.63
C GLY A 109 -15.53 -0.19 -15.53
N GLY A 110 -16.45 0.60 -15.03
CA GLY A 110 -16.92 1.79 -15.74
C GLY A 110 -17.81 2.65 -14.88
N ALA A 111 -17.97 3.89 -15.32
CA ALA A 111 -18.88 4.86 -14.74
C ALA A 111 -19.82 5.43 -15.80
N THR A 112 -21.05 5.66 -15.39
CA THR A 112 -22.11 6.23 -16.21
C THR A 112 -22.71 7.40 -15.46
N LEU A 113 -22.93 8.52 -16.16
CA LEU A 113 -23.58 9.70 -15.61
C LEU A 113 -25.04 9.78 -16.07
N PHE A 114 -25.88 10.29 -15.22
CA PHE A 114 -27.30 10.54 -15.49
C PHE A 114 -27.58 12.04 -15.48
N ASN A 115 -28.36 12.49 -16.46
CA ASN A 115 -28.89 13.85 -16.47
C ASN A 115 -30.25 13.93 -15.74
N HIS A 116 -30.80 15.14 -15.59
CA HIS A 116 -32.10 15.34 -14.92
C HIS A 116 -33.29 14.66 -15.63
N SER A 117 -33.17 14.30 -16.92
CA SER A 117 -34.14 13.51 -17.66
C SER A 117 -33.94 11.99 -17.51
N MET A 118 -33.01 11.56 -16.65
CA MET A 118 -32.63 10.15 -16.45
C MET A 118 -32.02 9.50 -17.70
N GLU A 119 -31.52 10.28 -18.64
CA GLU A 119 -30.74 9.78 -19.75
C GLU A 119 -29.30 9.53 -19.28
N SER A 120 -28.74 8.39 -19.63
CA SER A 120 -27.40 7.97 -19.21
C SER A 120 -26.37 8.16 -20.32
N THR A 121 -25.18 8.62 -19.94
CA THR A 121 -24.01 8.72 -20.82
C THR A 121 -22.82 8.01 -20.20
N PRO A 122 -22.06 7.18 -20.94
CA PRO A 122 -20.81 6.62 -20.47
C PRO A 122 -19.83 7.73 -20.09
N TYR A 123 -19.21 7.63 -18.91
CA TYR A 123 -18.21 8.57 -18.45
C TYR A 123 -16.81 7.96 -18.41
N MET A 124 -16.72 6.66 -18.03
CA MET A 124 -15.46 5.94 -17.96
C MET A 124 -15.66 4.48 -18.39
N ASP A 125 -14.70 3.94 -19.11
CA ASP A 125 -14.59 2.52 -19.46
C ASP A 125 -13.16 2.03 -19.21
N LEU A 126 -13.00 0.93 -18.48
CA LEU A 126 -11.73 0.38 -18.05
C LEU A 126 -11.70 -1.14 -18.22
N ASP A 127 -10.77 -1.68 -19.01
CA ASP A 127 -10.41 -3.10 -19.05
C ASP A 127 -8.88 -3.25 -18.95
N SER A 128 -8.39 -3.60 -17.77
CA SER A 128 -6.97 -3.80 -17.53
C SER A 128 -6.68 -5.21 -17.05
N LYS A 129 -5.76 -5.90 -17.73
CA LYS A 129 -5.31 -7.27 -17.42
C LYS A 129 -3.80 -7.36 -17.36
N TYR A 130 -3.29 -7.95 -16.28
CA TYR A 130 -1.86 -8.18 -16.08
C TYR A 130 -1.62 -9.62 -15.69
N THR A 131 -0.69 -10.27 -16.38
CA THR A 131 -0.22 -11.63 -16.04
C THR A 131 1.28 -11.61 -15.93
N ASN A 132 1.82 -12.03 -14.80
CA ASN A 132 3.27 -12.16 -14.65
C ASN A 132 3.64 -13.62 -14.48
N LEU A 133 4.65 -14.05 -15.23
CA LEU A 133 5.34 -15.32 -15.04
C LEU A 133 6.68 -15.07 -14.37
N ILE A 134 6.90 -15.67 -13.23
CA ILE A 134 8.01 -15.37 -12.34
C ILE A 134 8.85 -16.63 -12.14
N PHE A 135 10.13 -16.52 -12.43
CA PHE A 135 11.16 -17.46 -12.03
C PHE A 135 12.08 -16.78 -11.02
N THR A 136 12.26 -17.35 -9.84
CA THR A 136 13.23 -16.84 -8.87
C THR A 136 14.04 -17.98 -8.27
N THR A 137 15.33 -17.74 -8.10
CA THR A 137 16.23 -18.66 -7.41
C THR A 137 17.09 -17.92 -6.41
N THR A 138 17.34 -18.54 -5.26
CA THR A 138 18.14 -17.96 -4.19
C THR A 138 19.03 -19.02 -3.58
N PHE A 139 20.33 -18.80 -3.66
CA PHE A 139 21.36 -19.60 -3.01
C PHE A 139 21.77 -18.94 -1.70
N ASN A 140 21.64 -19.68 -0.59
CA ASN A 140 22.07 -19.24 0.73
C ASN A 140 23.25 -20.10 1.15
N ARG A 141 24.32 -19.47 1.64
CA ARG A 141 25.50 -20.19 2.14
C ARG A 141 26.00 -19.56 3.43
N LYS A 142 26.20 -20.41 4.43
CA LYS A 142 26.91 -20.08 5.65
C LYS A 142 28.35 -20.57 5.48
N PHE A 143 29.28 -19.62 5.32
CA PHE A 143 30.71 -19.93 5.17
C PHE A 143 31.37 -20.19 6.52
N SER A 144 30.89 -19.51 7.57
CA SER A 144 31.31 -19.70 8.95
C SER A 144 30.22 -19.23 9.90
N ASN A 145 30.42 -19.38 11.22
CA ASN A 145 29.49 -18.84 12.21
C ASN A 145 29.39 -17.30 12.18
N ARG A 146 30.35 -16.64 11.52
CA ARG A 146 30.38 -15.17 11.39
C ARG A 146 30.12 -14.67 9.97
N PHE A 147 30.05 -15.55 8.96
CA PHE A 147 29.89 -15.12 7.58
C PHE A 147 28.79 -15.93 6.88
N THR A 148 27.72 -15.22 6.48
CA THR A 148 26.64 -15.76 5.65
C THR A 148 26.49 -14.92 4.39
N ASN A 149 26.17 -15.58 3.28
CA ASN A 149 25.91 -14.92 1.98
C ASN A 149 24.61 -15.44 1.38
N LYS A 150 23.95 -14.56 0.67
CA LYS A 150 22.71 -14.84 -0.06
C LYS A 150 22.80 -14.22 -1.45
N THR A 151 22.73 -15.05 -2.47
CA THR A 151 22.72 -14.63 -3.88
C THR A 151 21.41 -15.03 -4.51
N GLY A 152 20.77 -14.13 -5.22
CA GLY A 152 19.50 -14.42 -5.86
C GLY A 152 19.38 -13.81 -7.24
N PHE A 153 18.52 -14.42 -8.03
CA PHE A 153 18.13 -14.00 -9.36
C PHE A 153 16.62 -14.11 -9.51
N THR A 154 16.01 -13.12 -10.16
CA THR A 154 14.57 -13.13 -10.48
C THR A 154 14.38 -12.66 -11.91
N TYR A 155 13.60 -13.42 -12.66
CA TYR A 155 13.09 -13.07 -13.98
C TYR A 155 11.57 -12.99 -13.90
N THR A 156 11.00 -11.85 -14.24
CA THR A 156 9.56 -11.65 -14.31
C THR A 156 9.18 -11.24 -15.72
N ASN A 157 8.41 -12.08 -16.43
CA ASN A 157 7.82 -11.71 -17.70
C ASN A 157 6.40 -11.20 -17.45
N MET A 158 6.14 -9.96 -17.83
CA MET A 158 4.92 -9.22 -17.55
C MET A 158 4.11 -9.05 -18.85
N PHE A 159 3.01 -9.78 -18.98
CA PHE A 159 2.01 -9.59 -20.04
C PHE A 159 1.01 -8.54 -19.56
N TYR A 160 0.68 -7.59 -20.42
CA TYR A 160 -0.27 -6.54 -20.12
C TYR A 160 -1.24 -6.32 -21.27
N LYS A 161 -2.47 -6.03 -20.92
CA LYS A 161 -3.50 -5.39 -21.74
C LYS A 161 -4.13 -4.32 -20.86
N MET A 162 -4.16 -3.11 -21.33
CA MET A 162 -4.83 -2.00 -20.66
C MET A 162 -5.58 -1.18 -21.69
N ASP A 163 -6.77 -0.76 -21.30
CA ASP A 163 -7.65 0.08 -22.08
C ASP A 163 -8.45 0.92 -21.09
N LEU A 164 -8.18 2.22 -21.05
CA LEU A 164 -8.88 3.18 -20.21
C LEU A 164 -9.28 4.34 -21.10
N SER A 165 -10.57 4.61 -21.11
CA SER A 165 -11.16 5.75 -21.79
C SER A 165 -12.04 6.53 -20.82
N ILE A 166 -11.96 7.85 -20.84
CA ILE A 166 -12.73 8.77 -19.98
C ILE A 166 -13.29 9.88 -20.84
N ALA A 167 -14.51 10.31 -20.57
CA ALA A 167 -15.06 11.50 -21.20
C ALA A 167 -14.38 12.77 -20.63
N PRO A 168 -13.87 13.68 -21.46
CA PRO A 168 -13.21 14.90 -20.96
C PRO A 168 -14.18 15.82 -20.20
N TYR A 169 -15.45 15.81 -20.60
CA TYR A 169 -16.54 16.51 -19.93
C TYR A 169 -17.82 15.69 -20.03
N GLU A 170 -18.83 16.07 -19.25
CA GLU A 170 -20.16 15.45 -19.32
C GLU A 170 -20.72 15.50 -20.75
N ALA A 171 -21.33 14.40 -21.16
CA ALA A 171 -21.92 14.20 -22.48
C ALA A 171 -20.94 14.21 -23.68
N GLU A 172 -19.66 14.35 -23.45
CA GLU A 172 -18.65 14.19 -24.49
C GLU A 172 -18.34 12.70 -24.74
N PRO A 173 -17.88 12.34 -25.95
CA PRO A 173 -17.43 10.98 -26.22
C PRO A 173 -16.24 10.57 -25.37
N LEU A 174 -16.15 9.29 -25.04
CA LEU A 174 -14.99 8.71 -24.36
C LEU A 174 -13.70 8.92 -25.17
N GLU A 175 -12.66 9.42 -24.53
CA GLU A 175 -11.33 9.57 -25.10
C GLU A 175 -10.35 8.60 -24.45
N ILE A 176 -9.41 8.09 -25.24
CA ILE A 176 -8.39 7.17 -24.76
C ILE A 176 -7.44 7.94 -23.82
N VAL A 177 -7.29 7.47 -22.60
CA VAL A 177 -6.34 7.96 -21.61
C VAL A 177 -5.09 7.07 -21.57
N SER A 178 -5.28 5.75 -21.53
CA SER A 178 -4.18 4.80 -21.53
C SER A 178 -4.53 3.56 -22.32
N GLN A 179 -3.66 3.17 -23.27
CA GLN A 179 -3.89 2.00 -24.08
C GLN A 179 -2.59 1.29 -24.43
N GLY A 180 -2.54 -0.01 -24.19
CA GLY A 180 -1.40 -0.83 -24.53
C GLY A 180 -1.66 -2.32 -24.40
N LYS A 181 -1.02 -3.10 -25.27
CA LYS A 181 -1.02 -4.58 -25.20
C LYS A 181 0.34 -5.11 -25.60
N GLY A 182 0.85 -6.06 -24.82
CA GLY A 182 2.13 -6.66 -25.11
C GLY A 182 2.72 -7.42 -23.93
N ASN A 183 4.02 -7.55 -23.97
CA ASN A 183 4.79 -8.09 -22.85
C ASN A 183 6.14 -7.38 -22.72
N THR A 184 6.68 -7.41 -21.51
CA THR A 184 8.01 -6.93 -21.17
C THR A 184 8.56 -7.76 -20.03
N SER A 185 9.86 -7.60 -19.72
CA SER A 185 10.46 -8.33 -18.61
C SER A 185 11.18 -7.41 -17.65
N LEU A 186 11.09 -7.75 -16.37
CA LEU A 186 11.94 -7.20 -15.33
C LEU A 186 12.91 -8.29 -14.87
N ILE A 187 14.21 -8.04 -15.06
CA ILE A 187 15.28 -8.97 -14.71
C ILE A 187 16.02 -8.38 -13.52
N SER A 188 16.23 -9.15 -12.47
CA SER A 188 16.96 -8.67 -11.30
C SER A 188 17.88 -9.73 -10.70
N ALA A 189 18.98 -9.26 -10.12
CA ALA A 189 19.92 -10.11 -9.39
C ALA A 189 20.45 -9.36 -8.16
N TYR A 190 20.78 -10.11 -7.12
CA TYR A 190 21.37 -9.54 -5.92
C TYR A 190 22.38 -10.45 -5.26
N ASN A 191 23.29 -9.83 -4.53
CA ASN A 191 24.17 -10.47 -3.57
C ASN A 191 24.11 -9.73 -2.25
N SER A 192 24.00 -10.44 -1.16
CA SER A 192 23.93 -9.87 0.20
C SER A 192 24.74 -10.73 1.16
N SER A 193 25.62 -10.09 1.90
CA SER A 193 26.49 -10.71 2.88
C SER A 193 26.27 -10.15 4.26
N SER A 194 26.31 -11.00 5.29
CA SER A 194 26.31 -10.62 6.69
C SER A 194 27.58 -11.16 7.35
N VAL A 195 28.37 -10.26 7.93
CA VAL A 195 29.68 -10.56 8.51
C VAL A 195 29.71 -10.10 9.97
N GLY A 196 29.85 -11.02 10.90
CA GLY A 196 30.17 -10.73 12.30
C GLY A 196 31.65 -10.34 12.42
N LEU A 197 31.95 -9.03 12.36
CA LEU A 197 33.30 -8.51 12.48
C LEU A 197 33.92 -8.86 13.84
N THR A 198 33.08 -8.75 14.88
CA THR A 198 33.37 -9.17 16.23
C THR A 198 32.09 -9.76 16.85
N GLU A 199 32.11 -10.13 18.13
CA GLU A 199 30.90 -10.55 18.86
C GLU A 199 29.86 -9.42 18.99
N ARG A 200 30.31 -8.18 18.90
CA ARG A 200 29.47 -6.98 19.08
C ARG A 200 29.17 -6.23 17.79
N TRP A 201 29.94 -6.45 16.73
CA TRP A 201 29.81 -5.74 15.48
C TRP A 201 29.38 -6.65 14.34
N THR A 202 28.31 -6.31 13.65
CA THR A 202 27.83 -7.01 12.45
C THR A 202 27.75 -6.03 11.28
N LEU A 203 28.41 -6.37 10.18
CA LEU A 203 28.33 -5.66 8.91
C LEU A 203 27.40 -6.45 7.97
N ASN A 204 26.41 -5.77 7.41
CA ASN A 204 25.60 -6.27 6.32
C ASN A 204 25.93 -5.42 5.08
N ALA A 205 26.28 -6.06 3.97
CA ALA A 205 26.56 -5.38 2.71
C ALA A 205 25.91 -6.15 1.56
N GLY A 206 25.37 -5.44 0.61
CA GLY A 206 24.73 -6.03 -0.56
C GLY A 206 24.67 -5.11 -1.73
N ILE A 207 24.43 -5.70 -2.88
CA ILE A 207 24.17 -5.03 -4.14
C ILE A 207 22.99 -5.71 -4.81
N TYR A 208 22.08 -4.89 -5.36
CA TYR A 208 20.95 -5.34 -6.16
C TYR A 208 21.02 -4.63 -7.50
N GLY A 209 20.72 -5.34 -8.57
CA GLY A 209 20.62 -4.76 -9.90
C GLY A 209 19.32 -5.20 -10.58
N GLN A 210 18.74 -4.33 -11.38
CA GLN A 210 17.57 -4.64 -12.19
C GLN A 210 17.60 -3.97 -13.56
N LEU A 211 16.93 -4.60 -14.52
CA LEU A 211 16.77 -4.17 -15.91
C LEU A 211 15.33 -4.35 -16.34
N LEU A 212 14.71 -3.28 -16.84
CA LEU A 212 13.39 -3.29 -17.49
C LEU A 212 13.57 -3.34 -19.01
N THR A 213 13.11 -4.41 -19.64
CA THR A 213 13.29 -4.59 -21.10
C THR A 213 12.36 -3.74 -21.95
N LEU A 214 11.32 -3.12 -21.35
CA LEU A 214 10.41 -2.21 -22.06
C LEU A 214 11.16 -1.05 -22.74
N ASN A 215 12.15 -0.51 -22.05
CA ASN A 215 12.92 0.67 -22.46
C ASN A 215 14.42 0.55 -22.19
N ASN A 216 14.90 -0.64 -21.82
CA ASN A 216 16.28 -0.95 -21.47
C ASN A 216 16.87 -0.09 -20.33
N LYS A 217 16.02 0.46 -19.46
CA LYS A 217 16.47 1.15 -18.25
C LYS A 217 16.94 0.15 -17.21
N TRP A 218 17.96 0.53 -16.46
CA TRP A 218 18.56 -0.32 -15.43
C TRP A 218 18.92 0.48 -14.18
N SER A 219 19.06 -0.21 -13.07
CA SER A 219 19.56 0.37 -11.82
C SER A 219 20.51 -0.56 -11.09
N VAL A 220 21.42 0.04 -10.31
CA VAL A 220 22.28 -0.65 -9.35
C VAL A 220 22.11 -0.02 -7.98
N GLU A 221 21.87 -0.85 -6.98
CA GLU A 221 21.42 -0.44 -5.67
C GLU A 221 22.32 -1.01 -4.57
N PRO A 222 23.38 -0.27 -4.19
CA PRO A 222 24.21 -0.64 -3.05
C PRO A 222 23.44 -0.46 -1.73
N ARG A 223 23.69 -1.37 -0.79
CA ARG A 223 23.12 -1.35 0.55
C ARG A 223 24.17 -1.76 1.57
N VAL A 224 24.29 -1.01 2.63
CA VAL A 224 25.22 -1.31 3.73
C VAL A 224 24.56 -0.97 5.06
N GLY A 225 24.81 -1.80 6.07
CA GLY A 225 24.34 -1.57 7.43
C GLY A 225 25.37 -2.08 8.41
N LEU A 226 25.68 -1.27 9.40
CA LEU A 226 26.56 -1.59 10.51
C LEU A 226 25.77 -1.62 11.81
N LYS A 227 25.77 -2.75 12.50
CA LYS A 227 25.10 -2.92 13.79
C LYS A 227 26.16 -3.08 14.89
N TRP A 228 25.99 -2.35 15.97
CA TRP A 228 26.82 -2.42 17.16
C TRP A 228 26.00 -2.75 18.41
N GLN A 229 26.29 -3.89 19.02
CA GLN A 229 25.77 -4.27 20.33
C GLN A 229 26.67 -3.68 21.40
N ALA A 230 26.42 -2.41 21.80
CA ALA A 230 27.28 -1.67 22.72
C ALA A 230 27.28 -2.31 24.13
N THR A 231 26.10 -2.73 24.60
CA THR A 231 25.90 -3.47 25.85
C THR A 231 24.85 -4.57 25.63
N PRO A 232 24.63 -5.51 26.58
CA PRO A 232 23.52 -6.46 26.47
C PRO A 232 22.13 -5.81 26.33
N LYS A 233 21.99 -4.53 26.67
CA LYS A 233 20.74 -3.79 26.62
C LYS A 233 20.68 -2.73 25.48
N ALA A 234 21.83 -2.25 25.01
CA ALA A 234 21.90 -1.15 24.06
C ALA A 234 22.44 -1.60 22.70
N THR A 235 21.71 -1.32 21.64
CA THR A 235 22.08 -1.62 20.25
C THR A 235 22.02 -0.34 19.43
N PHE A 236 23.04 -0.08 18.61
CA PHE A 236 23.07 0.98 17.61
C PHE A 236 23.19 0.37 16.22
N ALA A 237 22.56 0.99 15.25
CA ALA A 237 22.75 0.64 13.84
C ALA A 237 22.76 1.88 12.98
N LEU A 238 23.59 1.85 11.93
CA LEU A 238 23.60 2.82 10.84
C LEU A 238 23.36 2.04 9.55
N ALA A 239 22.42 2.48 8.74
CA ALA A 239 22.13 1.87 7.46
C ALA A 239 22.07 2.93 6.35
N TYR A 240 22.62 2.56 5.19
CA TYR A 240 22.44 3.25 3.93
C TYR A 240 21.93 2.26 2.90
N GLY A 241 20.97 2.67 2.09
CA GLY A 241 20.51 1.85 0.98
C GLY A 241 19.99 2.69 -0.17
N MET A 242 20.31 2.26 -1.38
CA MET A 242 19.69 2.74 -2.60
C MET A 242 18.61 1.76 -3.05
N TYR A 243 17.50 2.29 -3.53
CA TYR A 243 16.32 1.55 -3.99
C TYR A 243 15.80 2.19 -5.25
N SER A 244 15.23 1.38 -6.14
CA SER A 244 14.54 1.89 -7.30
C SER A 244 13.32 1.06 -7.65
N ARG A 245 12.35 1.68 -8.32
CA ARG A 245 11.17 0.99 -8.83
C ARG A 245 10.77 1.55 -10.20
N MET A 246 10.27 0.66 -11.04
CA MET A 246 9.53 1.07 -12.23
C MET A 246 8.17 1.67 -11.86
N GLU A 247 7.60 2.47 -12.73
CA GLU A 247 6.23 2.95 -12.58
C GLU A 247 5.22 1.83 -12.88
N LYS A 248 3.94 2.07 -12.57
CA LYS A 248 2.88 1.18 -13.00
C LYS A 248 2.79 1.16 -14.53
N MET A 249 2.35 0.04 -15.11
CA MET A 249 2.33 -0.12 -16.57
C MET A 249 1.44 0.90 -17.27
N ASP A 250 0.35 1.33 -16.64
CA ASP A 250 -0.56 2.37 -17.15
C ASP A 250 0.16 3.69 -17.41
N VAL A 251 1.11 4.07 -16.56
CA VAL A 251 1.90 5.31 -16.71
C VAL A 251 2.75 5.31 -17.98
N TYR A 252 3.33 4.15 -18.37
CA TYR A 252 4.13 4.05 -19.58
C TYR A 252 3.32 4.15 -20.88
N PHE A 253 2.00 3.87 -20.81
CA PHE A 253 1.14 3.75 -21.98
C PHE A 253 0.05 4.82 -22.04
N VAL A 254 0.28 5.96 -21.38
CA VAL A 254 -0.58 7.15 -21.55
C VAL A 254 -0.65 7.55 -23.03
N LYS A 255 -1.86 7.78 -23.51
CA LYS A 255 -2.19 8.13 -24.89
C LYS A 255 -3.35 9.10 -24.87
N THR A 256 -3.10 10.37 -24.73
CA THR A 256 -4.15 11.39 -24.76
C THR A 256 -4.08 12.23 -26.03
N LYS A 257 -5.09 13.03 -26.30
CA LYS A 257 -5.03 14.03 -27.37
C LYS A 257 -3.86 15.01 -27.18
N SER A 258 -3.58 15.40 -25.94
CA SER A 258 -2.45 16.25 -25.62
C SER A 258 -1.09 15.63 -25.97
N THR A 259 -1.00 14.30 -25.97
CA THR A 259 0.18 13.55 -26.40
C THR A 259 0.17 13.16 -27.89
N GLY A 260 -0.80 13.66 -28.65
CA GLY A 260 -0.98 13.28 -30.05
C GLY A 260 -1.32 11.78 -30.23
N ASN A 261 -1.99 11.18 -29.23
CA ASN A 261 -2.31 9.74 -29.17
C ASN A 261 -1.09 8.82 -29.24
N GLN A 262 0.08 9.31 -28.83
CA GLN A 262 1.32 8.55 -28.74
C GLN A 262 1.66 8.22 -27.29
N SER A 263 2.23 7.05 -27.03
CA SER A 263 2.71 6.66 -25.71
C SER A 263 4.02 7.36 -25.38
N VAL A 264 3.97 8.58 -24.89
CA VAL A 264 5.13 9.46 -24.65
C VAL A 264 5.95 9.10 -23.42
N ASN A 265 5.38 8.33 -22.49
CA ASN A 265 6.00 7.98 -21.20
C ASN A 265 6.80 6.67 -21.21
N LYS A 266 6.93 6.01 -22.37
CA LYS A 266 7.64 4.71 -22.46
C LYS A 266 9.08 4.75 -22.00
N ASP A 267 9.76 5.89 -22.16
CA ASP A 267 11.18 6.07 -21.85
C ASP A 267 11.45 6.50 -20.40
N LEU A 268 10.42 6.56 -19.56
CA LEU A 268 10.60 6.86 -18.14
C LEU A 268 11.57 5.88 -17.47
N ASP A 269 12.50 6.44 -16.72
CA ASP A 269 13.46 5.70 -15.91
C ASP A 269 12.83 5.23 -14.60
N PHE A 270 13.52 4.42 -13.85
CA PHE A 270 13.18 4.06 -12.48
C PHE A 270 13.17 5.31 -11.58
N THR A 271 12.14 5.44 -10.78
CA THR A 271 12.18 6.33 -9.61
C THR A 271 13.15 5.75 -8.59
N LYS A 272 14.14 6.52 -8.16
CA LYS A 272 15.21 6.09 -7.26
C LYS A 272 15.11 6.78 -5.90
N ALA A 273 15.49 6.07 -4.84
CA ALA A 273 15.50 6.59 -3.49
C ALA A 273 16.79 6.19 -2.76
N GLN A 274 17.41 7.13 -2.06
CA GLN A 274 18.52 6.90 -1.13
C GLN A 274 18.00 7.07 0.28
N HIS A 275 18.27 6.09 1.14
CA HIS A 275 17.86 6.08 2.53
C HIS A 275 19.07 6.04 3.44
N ILE A 276 19.12 6.92 4.43
CA ILE A 276 20.05 6.88 5.54
C ILE A 276 19.23 6.79 6.81
N MET A 277 19.53 5.82 7.66
CA MET A 277 18.82 5.59 8.90
C MET A 277 19.81 5.27 10.03
N LEU A 278 19.62 5.94 11.16
CA LEU A 278 20.21 5.54 12.44
C LEU A 278 19.14 4.80 13.24
N SER A 279 19.53 3.82 14.04
CA SER A 279 18.62 3.14 14.95
C SER A 279 19.33 2.98 16.30
N PHE A 280 18.63 3.38 17.36
CA PHE A 280 19.01 3.12 18.74
C PHE A 280 17.93 2.25 19.38
N GLY A 281 18.29 1.05 19.80
CA GLY A 281 17.44 0.13 20.55
C GLY A 281 17.92 -0.02 21.98
N TYR A 282 17.02 0.14 22.95
CA TYR A 282 17.34 -0.04 24.37
C TYR A 282 16.35 -0.97 25.06
N LYS A 283 16.86 -2.07 25.58
CA LYS A 283 16.12 -3.04 26.38
C LYS A 283 16.05 -2.56 27.81
N ILE A 284 14.96 -1.88 28.19
CA ILE A 284 14.75 -1.33 29.53
C ILE A 284 14.65 -2.48 30.55
N SER A 285 13.86 -3.49 30.20
CA SER A 285 13.72 -4.75 30.93
C SER A 285 13.49 -5.91 29.95
N ASP A 286 13.32 -7.15 30.43
CA ASP A 286 13.01 -8.29 29.58
C ASP A 286 11.65 -8.17 28.86
N ARG A 287 10.83 -7.24 29.29
CA ARG A 287 9.48 -7.01 28.75
C ARG A 287 9.26 -5.61 28.19
N MET A 288 10.27 -4.74 28.22
CA MET A 288 10.12 -3.34 27.82
C MET A 288 11.28 -2.93 26.93
N ASN A 289 10.94 -2.41 25.73
CA ASN A 289 11.89 -1.92 24.76
C ASN A 289 11.58 -0.47 24.38
N LEU A 290 12.63 0.29 24.14
CA LEU A 290 12.60 1.60 23.50
C LEU A 290 13.40 1.53 22.19
N LYS A 291 12.86 2.09 21.11
CA LYS A 291 13.54 2.21 19.83
C LYS A 291 13.40 3.64 19.31
N ILE A 292 14.50 4.22 18.82
CA ILE A 292 14.54 5.57 18.26
C ILE A 292 15.25 5.48 16.91
N GLU A 293 14.61 5.98 15.83
CA GLU A 293 15.07 5.83 14.47
C GLU A 293 14.94 7.14 13.67
N PRO A 294 15.92 8.06 13.76
CA PRO A 294 15.98 9.17 12.82
C PRO A 294 16.39 8.69 11.44
N TYR A 295 15.76 9.28 10.40
CA TYR A 295 16.02 8.93 9.02
C TYR A 295 15.98 10.15 8.09
N ILE A 296 16.64 10.00 6.95
CA ILE A 296 16.51 10.90 5.81
C ILE A 296 16.43 10.06 4.53
N GLN A 297 15.55 10.47 3.63
CA GLN A 297 15.36 9.87 2.32
C GLN A 297 15.43 10.95 1.25
N PHE A 298 16.17 10.68 0.19
CA PHE A 298 16.23 11.51 -1.01
C PHE A 298 15.69 10.70 -2.19
N LEU A 299 14.69 11.26 -2.88
CA LEU A 299 14.15 10.69 -4.10
C LEU A 299 14.67 11.49 -5.30
N HIS A 300 14.96 10.79 -6.38
CA HIS A 300 15.41 11.39 -7.64
C HIS A 300 14.86 10.58 -8.82
N ASP A 301 14.93 11.18 -9.98
CA ASP A 301 14.36 10.64 -11.21
C ASP A 301 12.84 10.39 -11.08
N VAL A 302 12.16 11.18 -10.24
CA VAL A 302 10.70 11.08 -10.04
C VAL A 302 9.99 11.63 -11.27
N PRO A 303 9.01 10.91 -11.85
CA PRO A 303 8.21 11.44 -12.93
C PRO A 303 7.35 12.63 -12.48
N VAL A 304 7.43 13.71 -13.25
CA VAL A 304 6.70 14.99 -13.07
C VAL A 304 6.26 15.50 -14.43
N MET A 305 5.22 16.32 -14.50
CA MET A 305 4.95 17.14 -15.69
C MET A 305 6.03 18.19 -15.83
N ALA A 306 6.49 18.43 -17.05
CA ALA A 306 7.40 19.54 -17.32
C ALA A 306 6.72 20.86 -16.97
N ASP A 307 7.49 21.78 -16.31
CA ASP A 307 7.03 23.13 -15.98
C ASP A 307 5.74 23.20 -15.10
N SER A 308 5.46 22.17 -14.31
CA SER A 308 4.30 22.06 -13.43
C SER A 308 4.68 21.55 -12.03
N SER A 309 3.79 21.80 -11.06
CA SER A 309 3.86 21.21 -9.70
C SER A 309 3.51 19.72 -9.67
N TYR A 310 2.87 19.19 -10.71
CA TYR A 310 2.41 17.79 -10.73
C TYR A 310 3.56 16.80 -10.57
N SER A 311 3.37 15.83 -9.68
CA SER A 311 4.30 14.72 -9.44
C SER A 311 3.55 13.43 -9.11
N VAL A 312 4.00 12.30 -9.65
CA VAL A 312 3.46 10.97 -9.30
C VAL A 312 3.59 10.61 -7.82
N LEU A 313 4.40 11.34 -7.04
CA LEU A 313 4.50 11.15 -5.59
C LEU A 313 3.21 11.51 -4.84
N ASN A 314 2.40 12.38 -5.42
CA ASN A 314 1.14 12.86 -4.82
C ASN A 314 -0.09 12.27 -5.49
N ARG A 315 0.10 11.33 -6.41
CA ARG A 315 -0.99 10.71 -7.18
C ARG A 315 -2.06 10.14 -6.25
N SER A 316 -3.27 10.67 -6.38
CA SER A 316 -4.49 10.14 -5.74
C SER A 316 -5.31 9.30 -6.71
N ASP A 317 -5.29 9.66 -7.99
CA ASP A 317 -6.03 8.99 -9.03
C ASP A 317 -5.37 7.67 -9.43
N PHE A 318 -6.14 6.74 -9.93
CA PHE A 318 -5.61 5.44 -10.33
C PHE A 318 -4.93 5.48 -11.71
N TYR A 319 -5.02 6.59 -12.45
CA TYR A 319 -4.45 6.80 -13.78
C TYR A 319 -3.61 8.09 -13.87
N VAL A 320 -2.95 8.27 -14.99
CA VAL A 320 -2.17 9.48 -15.37
C VAL A 320 -2.56 9.86 -16.78
N GLU A 321 -2.73 11.13 -17.05
CA GLU A 321 -3.14 11.64 -18.37
C GLU A 321 -2.03 12.34 -19.14
N ASP A 322 -0.91 12.66 -18.48
CA ASP A 322 0.05 13.62 -18.98
C ASP A 322 1.36 12.99 -19.43
N ALA A 323 2.08 13.75 -20.27
CA ALA A 323 3.47 13.50 -20.59
C ALA A 323 4.35 13.82 -19.38
N LEU A 324 5.16 12.86 -18.95
CA LEU A 324 6.01 12.96 -17.78
C LEU A 324 7.49 12.93 -18.14
N VAL A 325 8.29 13.55 -17.29
CA VAL A 325 9.76 13.56 -17.37
C VAL A 325 10.38 13.23 -16.01
N ASN A 326 11.51 12.53 -15.99
CA ASN A 326 12.21 12.13 -14.75
C ASN A 326 13.08 13.26 -14.16
N LYS A 327 12.49 14.46 -13.93
CA LYS A 327 13.17 15.62 -13.35
C LYS A 327 12.83 15.89 -11.89
N GLY A 328 11.78 15.24 -11.39
CA GLY A 328 11.29 15.42 -10.03
C GLY A 328 12.26 14.91 -8.98
N ARG A 329 12.18 15.48 -7.79
CA ARG A 329 12.95 15.08 -6.61
C ARG A 329 12.03 15.01 -5.40
N GLY A 330 12.45 14.25 -4.38
CA GLY A 330 11.76 14.22 -3.09
C GLY A 330 12.76 14.23 -1.94
N ARG A 331 12.31 14.68 -0.77
CA ARG A 331 13.06 14.62 0.49
C ARG A 331 12.10 14.34 1.62
N ASN A 332 12.38 13.28 2.38
CA ASN A 332 11.69 12.96 3.62
C ASN A 332 12.72 12.96 4.76
N VAL A 333 12.45 13.69 5.82
CA VAL A 333 13.26 13.72 7.04
C VAL A 333 12.35 13.46 8.21
N GLY A 334 12.73 12.54 9.09
CA GLY A 334 11.88 12.23 10.23
C GLY A 334 12.59 11.46 11.33
N ILE A 335 11.86 11.25 12.41
CA ILE A 335 12.24 10.44 13.54
C ILE A 335 11.07 9.59 14.00
N ASP A 336 11.32 8.29 14.14
CA ASP A 336 10.36 7.34 14.69
C ASP A 336 10.80 6.94 16.10
N ILE A 337 9.84 6.96 17.03
CA ILE A 337 10.06 6.54 18.42
C ILE A 337 9.02 5.46 18.73
N THR A 338 9.48 4.30 19.22
CA THR A 338 8.60 3.22 19.65
C THR A 338 8.98 2.80 21.07
N PHE A 339 7.98 2.79 21.94
CA PHE A 339 8.06 2.26 23.28
C PHE A 339 7.03 1.15 23.43
N GLU A 340 7.49 -0.05 23.81
CA GLU A 340 6.62 -1.22 23.91
C GLU A 340 6.84 -1.98 25.21
N ARG A 341 5.75 -2.49 25.76
CA ARG A 341 5.73 -3.48 26.82
C ARG A 341 4.99 -4.72 26.36
N PHE A 342 5.69 -5.84 26.33
CA PHE A 342 5.10 -7.14 26.04
C PHE A 342 4.19 -7.61 27.17
N LEU A 343 3.30 -8.54 26.82
CA LEU A 343 2.33 -9.10 27.76
C LEU A 343 3.01 -9.62 29.03
N GLU A 344 2.65 -8.99 30.16
CA GLU A 344 3.06 -9.39 31.49
C GLU A 344 1.94 -9.15 32.49
N LYS A 345 1.58 -10.15 33.27
CA LYS A 345 0.45 -10.11 34.22
C LYS A 345 -0.86 -9.65 33.55
N GLY A 346 -1.04 -10.04 32.27
CA GLY A 346 -2.20 -9.70 31.46
C GLY A 346 -2.22 -8.27 30.89
N LEU A 347 -1.17 -7.46 31.07
CA LEU A 347 -1.09 -6.09 30.52
C LEU A 347 0.00 -6.00 29.45
N TYR A 348 -0.32 -5.37 28.32
CA TYR A 348 0.63 -4.96 27.30
C TYR A 348 0.26 -3.59 26.73
N TYR A 349 1.22 -2.86 26.23
CA TYR A 349 0.99 -1.60 25.55
C TYR A 349 2.15 -1.26 24.61
N MET A 350 1.82 -0.45 23.60
CA MET A 350 2.78 0.13 22.67
C MET A 350 2.38 1.57 22.39
N ILE A 351 3.38 2.44 22.43
CA ILE A 351 3.25 3.83 21.97
C ILE A 351 4.30 4.02 20.89
N SER A 352 3.87 4.44 19.69
CA SER A 352 4.77 4.83 18.62
C SER A 352 4.42 6.22 18.13
N GLY A 353 5.43 7.01 17.84
CA GLY A 353 5.30 8.34 17.28
C GLY A 353 6.28 8.52 16.12
N SER A 354 5.80 9.08 15.04
CA SER A 354 6.58 9.50 13.87
C SER A 354 6.40 11.00 13.68
N TRP A 355 7.48 11.74 13.62
CA TRP A 355 7.50 13.16 13.27
C TRP A 355 8.33 13.32 12.02
N PHE A 356 7.78 13.96 10.99
CA PHE A 356 8.44 14.04 9.69
C PHE A 356 8.06 15.29 8.90
N ASP A 357 8.94 15.65 7.96
CA ASP A 357 8.72 16.61 6.89
C ASP A 357 8.94 15.91 5.54
N SER A 358 7.93 15.93 4.69
CA SER A 358 7.93 15.29 3.37
C SER A 358 7.69 16.33 2.29
N ARG A 359 8.70 16.55 1.42
CA ARG A 359 8.65 17.52 0.34
C ARG A 359 9.06 16.94 -0.98
N TYR A 360 8.56 17.53 -2.06
CA TYR A 360 8.95 17.20 -3.41
C TYR A 360 9.24 18.48 -4.23
N ARG A 361 9.96 18.30 -5.32
CA ARG A 361 10.23 19.32 -6.32
C ARG A 361 9.56 18.94 -7.62
N GLY A 362 8.65 19.78 -8.12
CA GLY A 362 7.95 19.63 -9.39
C GLY A 362 8.85 19.82 -10.62
N GLY A 363 8.26 19.70 -11.79
CA GLY A 363 8.93 19.98 -13.06
C GLY A 363 9.27 21.47 -13.25
N ASP A 364 8.51 22.34 -12.61
CA ASP A 364 8.76 23.79 -12.50
C ASP A 364 9.99 24.17 -11.64
N GLY A 365 10.59 23.18 -10.97
CA GLY A 365 11.75 23.38 -10.12
C GLY A 365 11.46 23.90 -8.71
N VAL A 366 10.21 24.10 -8.33
CA VAL A 366 9.78 24.61 -7.01
C VAL A 366 9.61 23.46 -6.02
N TRP A 367 9.95 23.71 -4.74
CA TRP A 367 9.75 22.75 -3.65
C TRP A 367 8.40 22.97 -2.97
N TYR A 368 7.60 21.91 -2.92
CA TYR A 368 6.27 21.84 -2.30
C TYR A 368 6.24 20.81 -1.18
N ASN A 369 5.22 20.86 -0.33
CA ASN A 369 4.89 19.73 0.53
C ASN A 369 4.33 18.59 -0.32
N THR A 370 4.55 17.32 0.08
CA THR A 370 3.75 16.24 -0.48
C THR A 370 2.31 16.29 0.07
N LYS A 371 1.34 15.75 -0.67
CA LYS A 371 -0.03 15.53 -0.18
C LYS A 371 -0.04 14.87 1.20
N PHE A 372 0.87 13.92 1.44
CA PHE A 372 0.97 13.11 2.65
C PHE A 372 1.85 13.69 3.76
N ASN A 373 2.29 14.95 3.64
CA ASN A 373 3.08 15.63 4.67
C ASN A 373 2.21 16.00 5.88
N ARG A 374 1.76 14.99 6.61
CA ARG A 374 0.95 15.10 7.82
C ARG A 374 1.71 15.65 9.03
N ASN A 375 3.03 15.71 8.95
CA ASN A 375 4.01 16.12 9.95
C ASN A 375 4.14 15.18 11.14
N TYR A 376 3.10 14.50 11.59
CA TYR A 376 3.16 13.53 12.68
C TYR A 376 2.07 12.45 12.60
N VAL A 377 2.40 11.27 13.13
CA VAL A 377 1.47 10.18 13.42
C VAL A 377 1.83 9.58 14.77
N ILE A 378 0.90 9.53 15.71
CA ILE A 378 1.09 8.95 17.04
C ILE A 378 0.08 7.83 17.24
N ASN A 379 0.55 6.63 17.57
CA ASN A 379 -0.28 5.49 17.86
C ASN A 379 -0.09 5.07 19.32
N GLY A 380 -1.20 4.87 20.02
CA GLY A 380 -1.25 4.25 21.32
C GLY A 380 -2.09 2.98 21.27
N LEU A 381 -1.53 1.87 21.70
CA LEU A 381 -2.21 0.59 21.86
C LEU A 381 -2.06 0.14 23.32
N ILE A 382 -3.17 -0.21 23.97
CA ILE A 382 -3.18 -0.82 25.29
C ILE A 382 -4.13 -2.02 25.28
N GLY A 383 -3.69 -3.12 25.86
CA GLY A 383 -4.52 -4.31 26.01
C GLY A 383 -4.37 -4.92 27.40
N LYS A 384 -5.48 -5.41 27.91
CA LYS A 384 -5.56 -6.10 29.20
C LYS A 384 -6.30 -7.41 29.04
N GLU A 385 -5.70 -8.47 29.57
CA GLU A 385 -6.27 -9.80 29.64
C GLU A 385 -6.50 -10.21 31.10
N TRP A 386 -7.66 -10.80 31.35
CA TRP A 386 -8.02 -11.39 32.62
C TRP A 386 -8.29 -12.89 32.43
N MET A 387 -7.65 -13.68 33.25
CA MET A 387 -7.90 -15.13 33.33
C MET A 387 -9.12 -15.36 34.21
N LEU A 388 -10.20 -15.88 33.60
CA LEU A 388 -11.50 -16.10 34.23
C LEU A 388 -11.87 -17.57 34.30
N GLY A 389 -12.91 -17.90 35.06
CA GLY A 389 -13.39 -19.25 35.25
C GLY A 389 -12.71 -19.96 36.44
N ARG A 390 -13.31 -21.07 36.89
CA ARG A 390 -12.87 -21.80 38.11
C ARG A 390 -11.40 -22.24 38.03
N ASN A 391 -10.90 -22.58 36.82
CA ASN A 391 -9.52 -23.01 36.61
C ASN A 391 -8.68 -21.93 35.92
N LYS A 392 -9.13 -20.67 35.86
CA LYS A 392 -8.47 -19.55 35.18
C LYS A 392 -8.12 -19.85 33.71
N GLN A 393 -8.95 -20.64 33.04
CA GLN A 393 -8.71 -21.11 31.67
C GLN A 393 -9.33 -20.23 30.59
N ASN A 394 -10.35 -19.44 30.92
CA ASN A 394 -11.00 -18.53 30.00
C ASN A 394 -10.31 -17.17 30.02
N ILE A 395 -10.33 -16.45 28.92
CA ILE A 395 -9.66 -15.17 28.77
C ILE A 395 -10.69 -14.13 28.35
N LEU A 396 -10.82 -13.08 29.17
CA LEU A 396 -11.45 -11.83 28.76
C LEU A 396 -10.33 -10.88 28.33
N SER A 397 -10.38 -10.36 27.10
CA SER A 397 -9.40 -9.42 26.58
C SER A 397 -10.08 -8.12 26.16
N VAL A 398 -9.53 -7.00 26.57
CA VAL A 398 -9.98 -5.66 26.16
C VAL A 398 -8.78 -4.92 25.58
N ASN A 399 -8.94 -4.41 24.38
CA ASN A 399 -7.93 -3.68 23.64
C ASN A 399 -8.47 -2.33 23.17
N LEU A 400 -7.66 -1.30 23.32
CA LEU A 400 -7.92 0.04 22.81
C LEU A 400 -6.74 0.47 21.95
N LYS A 401 -7.01 0.97 20.75
CA LYS A 401 -6.04 1.63 19.87
C LYS A 401 -6.51 3.05 19.57
N LEU A 402 -5.66 4.02 19.81
CA LEU A 402 -5.85 5.41 19.40
C LEU A 402 -4.76 5.80 18.42
N THR A 403 -5.14 6.47 17.35
CA THR A 403 -4.22 7.06 16.37
C THR A 403 -4.52 8.54 16.24
N LEU A 404 -3.56 9.38 16.61
CA LEU A 404 -3.61 10.82 16.38
C LEU A 404 -2.66 11.14 15.23
N GLN A 405 -3.15 11.82 14.19
CA GLN A 405 -2.33 12.19 13.02
C GLN A 405 -2.70 13.58 12.52
N GLY A 406 -1.74 14.27 11.92
CA GLY A 406 -2.02 15.49 11.16
C GLY A 406 -2.89 15.21 9.94
N GLY A 407 -3.59 16.21 9.45
CA GLY A 407 -4.37 16.09 8.23
C GLY A 407 -3.49 15.99 6.98
N ASP A 408 -4.03 15.47 5.89
CA ASP A 408 -3.43 15.54 4.58
C ASP A 408 -3.35 16.98 4.08
N ARG A 409 -2.49 17.22 3.11
CA ARG A 409 -2.35 18.56 2.52
C ARG A 409 -3.11 18.67 1.21
N TYR A 410 -3.54 19.89 0.89
CA TYR A 410 -4.22 20.22 -0.34
C TYR A 410 -3.76 21.58 -0.87
N SER A 411 -3.95 21.81 -2.18
CA SER A 411 -3.68 23.11 -2.83
C SER A 411 -4.85 24.07 -2.57
N PRO A 412 -4.63 25.37 -2.47
CA PRO A 412 -5.72 26.34 -2.39
C PRO A 412 -6.65 26.21 -3.59
N ILE A 413 -7.94 26.41 -3.37
CA ILE A 413 -8.95 26.36 -4.44
C ILE A 413 -8.80 27.61 -5.33
N ASP A 414 -8.78 27.39 -6.64
CA ASP A 414 -8.93 28.44 -7.65
C ASP A 414 -10.42 28.58 -7.99
N LEU A 415 -11.06 29.55 -7.35
CA LEU A 415 -12.49 29.79 -7.51
C LEU A 415 -12.86 30.18 -8.94
N GLU A 416 -12.03 31.04 -9.58
CA GLU A 416 -12.29 31.51 -10.94
C GLU A 416 -12.20 30.35 -11.95
N ALA A 417 -11.13 29.56 -11.87
CA ALA A 417 -10.97 28.38 -12.71
C ALA A 417 -12.09 27.35 -12.46
N THR A 418 -12.49 27.11 -11.19
CA THR A 418 -13.61 26.22 -10.86
C THR A 418 -14.93 26.70 -11.47
N MET A 419 -15.23 28.01 -11.36
CA MET A 419 -16.48 28.54 -11.91
C MET A 419 -16.51 28.57 -13.43
N ASN A 420 -15.36 28.60 -14.09
CA ASN A 420 -15.22 28.52 -15.54
C ASN A 420 -15.15 27.08 -16.09
N HIS A 421 -14.91 26.09 -15.22
CA HIS A 421 -14.87 24.68 -15.62
C HIS A 421 -16.27 24.21 -16.09
N PRO A 422 -16.39 23.50 -17.23
CA PRO A 422 -17.69 23.06 -17.77
C PRO A 422 -18.52 22.29 -16.75
N ASP A 423 -17.93 21.29 -16.09
CA ASP A 423 -18.59 20.41 -15.11
C ASP A 423 -18.49 20.96 -13.67
N LYS A 424 -17.99 22.18 -13.47
CA LYS A 424 -17.74 22.75 -12.14
C LYS A 424 -16.84 21.90 -11.26
N GLU A 425 -15.97 21.08 -11.87
CA GLU A 425 -14.95 20.35 -11.13
C GLU A 425 -14.02 21.34 -10.41
N VAL A 426 -13.74 21.06 -9.13
CA VAL A 426 -12.94 21.99 -8.30
C VAL A 426 -11.51 22.06 -8.80
N GLN A 427 -11.11 23.23 -9.23
CA GLN A 427 -9.76 23.53 -9.68
C GLN A 427 -8.91 24.09 -8.54
N TYR A 428 -7.60 23.83 -8.59
CA TYR A 428 -6.67 24.22 -7.53
C TYR A 428 -5.56 25.12 -8.05
N ASP A 429 -5.11 26.05 -7.21
CA ASP A 429 -3.92 26.89 -7.47
C ASP A 429 -2.64 26.05 -7.30
N GLU A 430 -2.20 25.45 -8.40
CA GLU A 430 -1.01 24.58 -8.43
C GLU A 430 0.30 25.36 -8.21
N THR A 431 0.30 26.70 -8.29
CA THR A 431 1.47 27.50 -7.92
C THR A 431 1.76 27.47 -6.41
N LYS A 432 0.74 27.07 -5.63
CA LYS A 432 0.80 26.88 -4.17
C LYS A 432 0.45 25.46 -3.77
N ALA A 433 0.89 24.48 -4.57
CA ALA A 433 0.55 23.08 -4.39
C ALA A 433 0.78 22.62 -2.94
N PHE A 434 -0.23 21.95 -2.37
CA PHE A 434 -0.22 21.35 -1.03
C PHE A 434 0.20 22.31 0.11
N SER A 435 -0.06 23.62 -0.03
CA SER A 435 0.25 24.64 1.00
C SER A 435 -0.74 24.67 2.16
N LYS A 436 -1.96 24.15 1.97
CA LYS A 436 -3.00 24.03 3.00
C LYS A 436 -2.98 22.65 3.64
N GLN A 437 -3.61 22.51 4.81
CA GLN A 437 -3.67 21.25 5.55
C GLN A 437 -5.04 21.10 6.21
N TYR A 438 -5.63 19.90 6.11
CA TYR A 438 -6.84 19.56 6.84
C TYR A 438 -6.57 19.47 8.35
N SER A 439 -7.66 19.50 9.13
CA SER A 439 -7.58 19.34 10.58
C SER A 439 -7.00 17.99 10.98
N PRO A 440 -6.31 17.92 12.13
CA PRO A 440 -5.84 16.64 12.67
C PRO A 440 -7.00 15.67 12.96
N MET A 441 -6.71 14.37 12.86
CA MET A 441 -7.67 13.30 13.11
C MET A 441 -7.28 12.46 14.31
N LEU A 442 -8.26 12.12 15.16
CA LEU A 442 -8.13 11.14 16.23
C LEU A 442 -9.02 9.93 15.92
N ILE A 443 -8.39 8.81 15.56
CA ILE A 443 -9.08 7.57 15.21
C ILE A 443 -9.01 6.61 16.39
N GLY A 444 -10.17 6.18 16.90
CA GLY A 444 -10.27 5.24 18.01
C GLY A 444 -10.83 3.89 17.56
N ASN A 445 -10.18 2.81 17.97
CA ASN A 445 -10.65 1.44 17.74
C ASN A 445 -10.58 0.66 19.04
N TYR A 446 -11.57 -0.21 19.28
CA TYR A 446 -11.56 -1.12 20.43
C TYR A 446 -11.89 -2.55 20.02
N THR A 447 -11.45 -3.49 20.85
CA THR A 447 -11.84 -4.88 20.74
C THR A 447 -12.07 -5.43 22.14
N VAL A 448 -13.25 -6.01 22.36
CA VAL A 448 -13.56 -6.80 23.56
C VAL A 448 -13.77 -8.24 23.09
N SER A 449 -13.01 -9.17 23.62
CA SER A 449 -13.17 -10.59 23.29
C SER A 449 -13.23 -11.47 24.53
N TYR A 450 -14.03 -12.52 24.44
CA TYR A 450 -14.12 -13.54 25.48
C TYR A 450 -13.85 -14.91 24.87
N ARG A 451 -12.74 -15.53 25.29
CA ARG A 451 -12.32 -16.86 24.85
C ARG A 451 -12.59 -17.90 25.92
N ILE A 452 -13.41 -18.88 25.54
CA ILE A 452 -13.72 -20.06 26.36
C ILE A 452 -12.82 -21.20 25.89
N ASN A 453 -11.81 -21.52 26.69
CA ASN A 453 -10.86 -22.60 26.38
C ASN A 453 -11.40 -23.95 26.85
N LYS A 454 -12.17 -24.63 25.99
CA LYS A 454 -12.57 -26.02 26.19
C LYS A 454 -11.47 -26.96 25.70
N ARG A 455 -11.44 -28.18 26.27
CA ARG A 455 -10.40 -29.18 26.01
C ARG A 455 -10.25 -29.56 24.52
N LYS A 456 -11.34 -29.59 23.76
CA LYS A 456 -11.35 -30.01 22.36
C LYS A 456 -11.48 -28.85 21.38
N VAL A 457 -12.33 -27.88 21.66
CA VAL A 457 -12.68 -26.80 20.74
C VAL A 457 -12.79 -25.50 21.53
N PRO A 458 -11.79 -24.60 21.45
CA PRO A 458 -11.90 -23.26 21.94
C PRO A 458 -12.95 -22.44 21.17
N HIS A 459 -13.69 -21.60 21.89
CA HIS A 459 -14.66 -20.69 21.33
C HIS A 459 -14.23 -19.25 21.65
N GLU A 460 -14.31 -18.35 20.71
CA GLU A 460 -14.03 -16.93 20.94
C GLU A 460 -15.17 -16.07 20.38
N PHE A 461 -15.70 -15.21 21.22
CA PHE A 461 -16.66 -14.18 20.86
C PHE A 461 -15.95 -12.83 20.95
N ALA A 462 -16.09 -12.00 19.93
CA ALA A 462 -15.50 -10.67 19.96
C ALA A 462 -16.43 -9.61 19.37
N VAL A 463 -16.38 -8.42 19.98
CA VAL A 463 -16.97 -7.19 19.49
C VAL A 463 -15.84 -6.22 19.21
N LYS A 464 -15.82 -5.68 18.00
CA LYS A 464 -14.80 -4.71 17.53
C LYS A 464 -15.50 -3.45 17.07
N GLY A 465 -15.11 -2.32 17.61
CA GLY A 465 -15.52 -1.01 17.12
C GLY A 465 -14.36 -0.36 16.37
N LEU A 466 -14.62 0.02 15.11
CA LEU A 466 -13.68 0.75 14.27
C LEU A 466 -14.12 2.20 14.18
N ASN A 467 -13.17 3.11 14.32
CA ASN A 467 -13.38 4.55 14.25
C ASN A 467 -14.53 5.06 15.15
N PHE A 468 -14.58 4.57 16.42
CA PHE A 468 -15.63 4.98 17.35
C PHE A 468 -15.58 6.47 17.70
N THR A 469 -14.52 7.15 17.39
CA THR A 469 -14.34 8.61 17.54
C THR A 469 -15.02 9.41 16.44
N GLY A 470 -15.48 8.76 15.37
CA GLY A 470 -16.13 9.44 14.24
C GLY A 470 -15.16 10.33 13.45
N ALA A 471 -13.86 10.00 13.43
CA ALA A 471 -12.89 10.75 12.64
C ALA A 471 -13.26 10.71 11.16
N LYS A 472 -13.22 11.88 10.50
CA LYS A 472 -13.54 12.04 9.09
C LYS A 472 -12.29 11.96 8.24
N GLU A 473 -12.33 11.18 7.17
CA GLU A 473 -11.32 11.17 6.12
C GLU A 473 -11.71 12.15 5.02
N HIS A 474 -10.77 12.98 4.57
CA HIS A 474 -11.01 14.01 3.57
C HIS A 474 -10.53 13.53 2.20
N TYR A 475 -11.42 13.57 1.20
CA TYR A 475 -11.13 13.13 -0.17
C TYR A 475 -10.83 14.28 -1.14
N GLY A 476 -11.12 15.53 -0.75
CA GLY A 476 -10.95 16.71 -1.57
C GLY A 476 -12.04 17.74 -1.32
N HIS A 477 -12.41 18.45 -2.37
CA HIS A 477 -13.48 19.44 -2.36
C HIS A 477 -14.43 19.16 -3.53
N GLU A 478 -15.70 19.43 -3.34
CA GLU A 478 -16.75 19.24 -4.33
C GLU A 478 -17.61 20.48 -4.46
N TYR A 479 -18.02 20.79 -5.68
CA TYR A 479 -18.94 21.90 -5.93
C TYR A 479 -20.39 21.46 -5.70
N ASN A 480 -21.06 22.10 -4.76
CA ASN A 480 -22.47 21.85 -4.47
C ASN A 480 -23.33 22.65 -5.46
N VAL A 481 -24.00 21.94 -6.36
CA VAL A 481 -24.78 22.56 -7.48
C VAL A 481 -26.00 23.32 -7.02
N LYS A 482 -26.55 23.01 -5.81
CA LYS A 482 -27.72 23.72 -5.27
C LYS A 482 -27.35 25.01 -4.55
N THR A 483 -26.29 24.97 -3.76
CA THR A 483 -25.91 26.14 -2.94
C THR A 483 -24.91 27.05 -3.64
N GLY A 484 -24.27 26.57 -4.72
CA GLY A 484 -23.18 27.28 -5.42
C GLY A 484 -21.91 27.41 -4.57
N ARG A 485 -21.73 26.56 -3.56
CA ARG A 485 -20.57 26.57 -2.66
C ARG A 485 -19.65 25.40 -2.96
N ILE A 486 -18.41 25.53 -2.53
CA ILE A 486 -17.45 24.44 -2.54
C ILE A 486 -17.37 23.89 -1.12
N ASP A 487 -17.72 22.62 -0.98
CA ASP A 487 -17.72 21.91 0.29
C ASP A 487 -16.54 20.94 0.36
N VAL A 488 -16.14 20.55 1.57
CA VAL A 488 -15.12 19.52 1.78
C VAL A 488 -15.78 18.16 1.60
N SER A 489 -15.29 17.36 0.67
CA SER A 489 -15.70 15.96 0.53
C SER A 489 -15.06 15.15 1.63
N ASP A 490 -15.86 14.68 2.59
CA ASP A 490 -15.38 13.89 3.71
C ASP A 490 -16.35 12.74 4.05
N ASN A 491 -15.81 11.67 4.64
CA ASN A 491 -16.60 10.55 5.11
C ASN A 491 -16.09 10.04 6.46
N SER A 492 -17.02 9.64 7.31
CA SER A 492 -16.75 9.00 8.61
C SER A 492 -17.39 7.63 8.64
N THR A 493 -16.58 6.60 8.48
CA THR A 493 -17.06 5.21 8.58
C THR A 493 -16.87 4.69 9.99
N ILE A 494 -17.97 4.58 10.76
CA ILE A 494 -18.01 3.95 12.08
C ILE A 494 -18.57 2.53 11.90
N LEU A 495 -17.75 1.52 12.18
CA LEU A 495 -18.15 0.12 12.01
C LEU A 495 -18.09 -0.65 13.33
N THR A 496 -19.15 -1.38 13.63
CA THR A 496 -19.15 -2.38 14.69
C THR A 496 -19.23 -3.78 14.09
N ASN A 497 -18.25 -4.61 14.39
CA ASN A 497 -18.17 -5.99 13.94
C ASN A 497 -18.33 -6.94 15.13
N VAL A 498 -19.20 -7.92 14.99
CA VAL A 498 -19.36 -9.01 15.94
C VAL A 498 -18.84 -10.29 15.29
N SER A 499 -17.97 -10.99 15.95
CA SER A 499 -17.36 -12.23 15.42
C SER A 499 -17.45 -13.36 16.41
N TYR A 500 -17.62 -14.57 15.84
CA TYR A 500 -17.53 -15.83 16.55
C TYR A 500 -16.51 -16.72 15.86
N LYS A 501 -15.58 -17.29 16.61
CA LYS A 501 -14.50 -18.13 16.10
C LYS A 501 -14.49 -19.47 16.83
N LEU A 502 -14.38 -20.53 16.05
CA LEU A 502 -14.10 -21.89 16.50
C LEU A 502 -12.70 -22.31 16.06
N GLU A 503 -11.94 -22.91 16.94
CA GLU A 503 -10.63 -23.50 16.61
C GLU A 503 -10.74 -25.04 16.79
N PHE A 504 -10.28 -25.80 15.78
CA PHE A 504 -10.33 -27.26 15.77
C PHE A 504 -8.93 -27.87 15.89
#